data_61af15909e9f366d9e89ab4c0bb47e1f
#
_entry.id   61af15909e9f366d9e89ab4c0bb47e1f
#
_cell.length_a   1.000
_cell.length_b   1.000
_cell.length_c   1.000
_cell.angle_alpha   90.00
_cell.angle_beta   90.00
_cell.angle_gamma   90.00
#
_symmetry.space_group_name_H-M   'P 1'
#
loop_
_entity.id
_entity.type
_entity.pdbx_description
1 polymer ?
#
loop_
_entity_poly.entity_id
_entity_poly.type
_entity_poly.pdbx_seq_one_letter_code
_entity_poly.pdbx_strand_id
1 'polypeptide(L)'
;MAKNYSIKSFGGWSSVEGKVFLDGELALVGSIASVQKLDAHADAPFLHSHKEHEELYIIVSGNGEFQVDGEVFPVSEGSFIRVAPEGVRALRNTGDTEMVMICVQYQAKPISSIMEDGVILKEAVCW
;
A
#
# COMPACT_ATOMS: atom_id res chain seq x y z
N MET A 1 -26.36 -12.63 -4.47
CA MET A 1 -26.25 -11.17 -4.31
C MET A 1 -24.95 -10.83 -3.59
N ALA A 2 -24.23 -9.89 -4.13
CA ALA A 2 -22.98 -9.46 -3.51
C ALA A 2 -23.24 -8.73 -2.20
N LYS A 3 -22.38 -8.97 -1.22
CA LYS A 3 -22.41 -8.24 0.05
C LYS A 3 -21.72 -6.89 -0.11
N ASN A 4 -22.02 -5.96 0.80
CA ASN A 4 -21.37 -4.64 0.81
C ASN A 4 -19.99 -4.66 1.45
N TYR A 5 -19.45 -5.82 1.73
CA TYR A 5 -18.09 -5.96 2.27
C TYR A 5 -17.44 -7.25 1.81
N SER A 6 -16.13 -7.27 1.90
CA SER A 6 -15.31 -8.47 1.74
C SER A 6 -14.19 -8.41 2.79
N ILE A 7 -13.63 -9.56 3.13
CA ILE A 7 -12.59 -9.64 4.14
C ILE A 7 -11.52 -10.65 3.75
N LYS A 8 -10.27 -10.30 4.01
CA LYS A 8 -9.11 -11.17 3.84
C LYS A 8 -8.25 -11.05 5.10
N SER A 9 -7.79 -12.16 5.62
CA SER A 9 -6.85 -12.17 6.73
C SER A 9 -5.70 -13.13 6.42
N PHE A 10 -4.48 -12.69 6.72
CA PHE A 10 -3.30 -13.54 6.63
C PHE A 10 -3.01 -14.23 7.97
N GLY A 11 -3.74 -13.88 9.05
CA GLY A 11 -3.48 -14.37 10.39
C GLY A 11 -2.32 -13.67 11.07
N GLY A 12 -1.28 -13.33 10.32
CA GLY A 12 -0.12 -12.57 10.77
C GLY A 12 0.74 -12.22 9.57
N TRP A 13 1.57 -11.18 9.72
CA TRP A 13 2.41 -10.71 8.60
C TRP A 13 3.42 -11.76 8.15
N SER A 14 3.84 -12.65 9.03
CA SER A 14 4.77 -13.72 8.68
C SER A 14 4.21 -14.71 7.64
N SER A 15 2.89 -14.75 7.50
CA SER A 15 2.21 -15.62 6.52
C SER A 15 2.20 -15.03 5.11
N VAL A 16 2.59 -13.77 4.95
CA VAL A 16 2.68 -13.14 3.63
C VAL A 16 3.93 -13.69 2.93
N GLU A 17 3.76 -14.15 1.70
CA GLU A 17 4.88 -14.64 0.88
C GLU A 17 5.03 -13.79 -0.36
N GLY A 18 6.18 -13.12 -0.52
CA GLY A 18 6.44 -12.26 -1.65
C GLY A 18 5.46 -11.10 -1.70
N LYS A 19 4.87 -10.88 -2.86
CA LYS A 19 3.90 -9.82 -3.11
C LYS A 19 2.54 -10.41 -3.45
N VAL A 20 1.51 -10.01 -2.72
CA VAL A 20 0.14 -10.49 -2.91
C VAL A 20 -0.76 -9.31 -3.26
N PHE A 21 -1.44 -9.37 -4.38
CA PHE A 21 -2.46 -8.39 -4.76
C PHE A 21 -3.79 -8.75 -4.11
N LEU A 22 -4.49 -7.74 -3.58
CA LEU A 22 -5.72 -7.91 -2.80
C LEU A 22 -6.97 -7.45 -3.54
N ASP A 23 -6.80 -6.64 -4.57
CA ASP A 23 -7.93 -6.00 -5.25
C ASP A 23 -8.89 -7.01 -5.91
N GLY A 24 -8.38 -8.09 -6.48
CA GLY A 24 -9.22 -9.12 -7.09
C GLY A 24 -10.05 -9.87 -6.05
N GLU A 25 -9.40 -10.41 -5.04
CA GLU A 25 -10.06 -11.21 -4.00
C GLU A 25 -11.03 -10.38 -3.17
N LEU A 26 -10.67 -9.12 -2.88
CA LEU A 26 -11.54 -8.20 -2.15
C LEU A 26 -12.54 -7.47 -3.04
N ALA A 27 -12.44 -7.63 -4.35
CA ALA A 27 -13.29 -6.94 -5.33
C ALA A 27 -13.24 -5.42 -5.20
N LEU A 28 -12.03 -4.86 -5.02
CA LEU A 28 -11.85 -3.40 -4.98
C LEU A 28 -12.14 -2.82 -6.36
N VAL A 29 -12.84 -1.71 -6.41
CA VAL A 29 -13.19 -1.06 -7.69
C VAL A 29 -12.50 0.28 -7.91
N GLY A 30 -12.03 0.92 -6.86
CA GLY A 30 -11.42 2.26 -6.95
C GLY A 30 -9.91 2.27 -6.70
N SER A 31 -9.32 1.12 -6.43
CA SER A 31 -7.89 1.04 -6.10
C SER A 31 -7.35 -0.36 -6.38
N ILE A 32 -6.04 -0.44 -6.48
CA ILE A 32 -5.31 -1.70 -6.52
C ILE A 32 -4.44 -1.74 -5.27
N ALA A 33 -4.58 -2.76 -4.46
CA ALA A 33 -3.84 -2.88 -3.21
C ALA A 33 -2.99 -4.14 -3.22
N SER A 34 -1.80 -4.04 -2.63
CA SER A 34 -0.92 -5.18 -2.46
C SER A 34 -0.24 -5.12 -1.11
N VAL A 35 0.12 -6.29 -0.59
CA VAL A 35 1.01 -6.42 0.55
C VAL A 35 2.23 -7.20 0.09
N GLN A 36 3.40 -6.77 0.54
CA GLN A 36 4.68 -7.37 0.15
C GLN A 36 5.56 -7.57 1.37
N LYS A 37 6.18 -8.73 1.42
CA LYS A 37 7.21 -9.03 2.40
C LYS A 37 8.55 -9.12 1.67
N LEU A 38 9.51 -8.32 2.09
CA LEU A 38 10.86 -8.34 1.57
C LEU A 38 11.78 -8.99 2.61
N ASP A 39 12.57 -9.95 2.16
CA ASP A 39 13.58 -10.57 3.02
C ASP A 39 14.63 -9.55 3.44
N ALA A 40 15.32 -9.84 4.55
CA ALA A 40 16.43 -9.01 4.99
C ALA A 40 17.39 -8.73 3.84
N HIS A 41 17.80 -7.46 3.69
CA HIS A 41 18.73 -6.99 2.67
C HIS A 41 18.28 -7.18 1.21
N ALA A 42 17.00 -7.45 0.97
CA ALA A 42 16.48 -7.59 -0.39
C ALA A 42 16.26 -6.23 -1.04
N ASP A 43 16.61 -6.13 -2.31
CA ASP A 43 16.43 -4.93 -3.14
C ASP A 43 15.27 -5.13 -4.11
N ALA A 44 14.60 -4.04 -4.48
CA ALA A 44 13.68 -4.06 -5.60
C ALA A 44 14.47 -4.39 -6.88
N PRO A 45 13.91 -5.24 -7.76
CA PRO A 45 14.66 -5.68 -8.94
C PRO A 45 14.78 -4.61 -10.04
N PHE A 46 13.98 -3.54 -10.00
CA PHE A 46 13.98 -2.51 -11.05
C PHE A 46 13.35 -1.22 -10.54
N LEU A 47 13.68 -0.14 -11.22
CA LEU A 47 12.99 1.14 -11.08
C LEU A 47 11.71 1.11 -11.93
N HIS A 48 10.64 1.74 -11.46
CA HIS A 48 9.43 1.86 -12.26
C HIS A 48 8.69 3.17 -11.99
N SER A 49 7.78 3.50 -12.89
CA SER A 49 6.85 4.61 -12.77
C SER A 49 5.50 4.17 -13.30
N HIS A 50 4.49 4.99 -13.14
CA HIS A 50 3.15 4.72 -13.65
C HIS A 50 2.70 5.83 -14.61
N LYS A 51 1.78 5.49 -15.50
CA LYS A 51 1.20 6.47 -16.43
C LYS A 51 0.07 7.26 -15.79
N GLU A 52 -0.72 6.61 -14.94
CA GLU A 52 -1.95 7.18 -14.40
C GLU A 52 -2.06 7.13 -12.89
N HIS A 53 -1.42 6.14 -12.26
CA HIS A 53 -1.66 5.87 -10.84
C HIS A 53 -0.68 6.60 -9.93
N GLU A 54 -1.23 7.27 -8.93
CA GLU A 54 -0.52 7.67 -7.74
C GLU A 54 -0.45 6.46 -6.82
N GLU A 55 0.62 6.33 -6.06
CA GLU A 55 0.77 5.23 -5.10
C GLU A 55 1.00 5.76 -3.70
N LEU A 56 0.37 5.10 -2.73
CA LEU A 56 0.64 5.30 -1.32
C LEU A 56 1.28 4.03 -0.79
N TYR A 57 2.52 4.15 -0.31
CA TYR A 57 3.25 3.07 0.33
C TYR A 57 3.17 3.24 1.83
N ILE A 58 2.94 2.14 2.53
CA ILE A 58 2.83 2.11 3.99
C ILE A 58 3.80 1.05 4.50
N ILE A 59 4.78 1.47 5.30
CA ILE A 59 5.73 0.52 5.90
C ILE A 59 5.11 0.02 7.20
N VAL A 60 4.73 -1.24 7.21
CA VAL A 60 4.08 -1.88 8.36
C VAL A 60 5.10 -2.34 9.39
N SER A 61 6.23 -2.86 8.92
CA SER A 61 7.32 -3.30 9.80
C SER A 61 8.63 -3.31 9.04
N GLY A 62 9.73 -3.24 9.77
CA GLY A 62 11.08 -3.27 9.20
C GLY A 62 11.65 -1.90 8.93
N ASN A 63 12.85 -1.88 8.37
CA ASN A 63 13.61 -0.67 8.04
C ASN A 63 14.17 -0.80 6.65
N GLY A 64 14.16 0.29 5.90
CA GLY A 64 14.70 0.27 4.56
C GLY A 64 15.01 1.63 4.02
N GLU A 65 15.22 1.68 2.72
CA GLU A 65 15.40 2.92 1.98
C GLU A 65 14.47 2.92 0.79
N PHE A 66 13.93 4.09 0.52
CA PHE A 66 13.09 4.34 -0.63
C PHE A 66 13.80 5.35 -1.51
N GLN A 67 13.62 5.25 -2.81
CA GLN A 67 14.18 6.26 -3.70
C GLN A 67 13.13 6.69 -4.72
N VAL A 68 13.09 7.99 -4.97
CA VAL A 68 12.23 8.58 -6.00
C VAL A 68 13.09 9.58 -6.77
N ASP A 69 13.13 9.42 -8.09
CA ASP A 69 13.88 10.30 -8.99
C ASP A 69 15.34 10.49 -8.56
N GLY A 70 15.95 9.42 -8.06
CA GLY A 70 17.34 9.43 -7.61
C GLY A 70 17.55 9.92 -6.18
N GLU A 71 16.55 10.47 -5.52
CA GLU A 71 16.63 10.88 -4.13
C GLU A 71 16.36 9.71 -3.21
N VAL A 72 17.30 9.37 -2.35
CA VAL A 72 17.22 8.24 -1.42
C VAL A 72 16.96 8.73 -0.02
N PHE A 73 16.00 8.11 0.67
CA PHE A 73 15.66 8.47 2.04
C PHE A 73 15.29 7.23 2.85
N PRO A 74 15.52 7.27 4.18
CA PRO A 74 15.20 6.13 5.04
C PRO A 74 13.70 6.01 5.27
N VAL A 75 13.23 4.78 5.43
CA VAL A 75 11.85 4.46 5.82
C VAL A 75 11.86 3.39 6.90
N SER A 76 10.84 3.38 7.74
CA SER A 76 10.70 2.44 8.85
C SER A 76 9.23 2.22 9.16
N GLU A 77 8.96 1.38 10.15
CA GLU A 77 7.60 1.16 10.64
C GLU A 77 6.88 2.49 10.87
N GLY A 78 5.70 2.63 10.29
CA GLY A 78 4.92 3.85 10.40
C GLY A 78 5.23 4.90 9.33
N SER A 79 6.15 4.65 8.41
CA SER A 79 6.40 5.56 7.29
C SER A 79 5.30 5.44 6.23
N PHE A 80 4.84 6.59 5.74
CA PHE A 80 3.89 6.68 4.63
C PHE A 80 4.55 7.49 3.51
N ILE A 81 4.58 6.95 2.31
CA ILE A 81 5.22 7.60 1.17
C ILE A 81 4.21 7.72 0.04
N ARG A 82 3.92 8.94 -0.39
CA ARG A 82 3.14 9.19 -1.61
C ARG A 82 4.10 9.36 -2.78
N VAL A 83 3.84 8.67 -3.88
CA VAL A 83 4.61 8.84 -5.10
C VAL A 83 3.67 9.18 -6.25
N ALA A 84 3.93 10.30 -6.91
CA ALA A 84 3.20 10.71 -8.11
C ALA A 84 3.44 9.70 -9.25
N PRO A 85 2.53 9.61 -10.22
CA PRO A 85 2.65 8.61 -11.29
C PRO A 85 4.02 8.62 -11.97
N GLU A 86 4.52 9.77 -12.36
CA GLU A 86 5.79 9.92 -13.10
C GLU A 86 7.04 9.77 -12.24
N GLY A 87 6.92 9.72 -10.91
CA GLY A 87 8.08 9.49 -10.04
C GLY A 87 8.70 8.12 -10.30
N VAL A 88 9.98 8.08 -10.59
CA VAL A 88 10.70 6.83 -10.82
C VAL A 88 11.17 6.29 -9.47
N ARG A 89 10.62 5.17 -9.04
CA ARG A 89 10.79 4.69 -7.66
C ARG A 89 11.34 3.28 -7.55
N ALA A 90 11.97 3.04 -6.41
CA ALA A 90 12.40 1.72 -5.96
C ALA A 90 12.48 1.71 -4.43
N LEU A 91 12.54 0.52 -3.87
CA LEU A 91 12.56 0.28 -2.44
C LEU A 91 13.53 -0.85 -2.14
N ARG A 92 14.21 -0.78 -1.00
CA ARG A 92 15.01 -1.90 -0.51
C ARG A 92 14.91 -2.04 1.00
N ASN A 93 15.07 -3.27 1.46
CA ASN A 93 15.16 -3.58 2.89
C ASN A 93 16.63 -3.54 3.30
N THR A 94 16.99 -2.59 4.15
CA THR A 94 18.37 -2.46 4.65
C THR A 94 18.55 -3.09 6.02
N GLY A 95 17.47 -3.66 6.59
CA GLY A 95 17.50 -4.26 7.90
C GLY A 95 17.88 -5.73 7.90
N ASP A 96 18.05 -6.28 9.09
CA ASP A 96 18.39 -7.69 9.31
C ASP A 96 17.15 -8.57 9.50
N THR A 97 15.96 -7.97 9.43
CA THR A 97 14.69 -8.66 9.56
C THR A 97 13.83 -8.39 8.33
N GLU A 98 12.75 -9.13 8.19
CA GLU A 98 11.78 -8.93 7.10
C GLU A 98 11.14 -7.55 7.18
N MET A 99 10.82 -6.99 6.01
CA MET A 99 10.05 -5.76 5.88
C MET A 99 8.69 -6.11 5.30
N VAL A 100 7.64 -5.55 5.87
CA VAL A 100 6.27 -5.67 5.34
C VAL A 100 5.79 -4.30 4.89
N MET A 101 5.29 -4.23 3.68
CA MET A 101 4.83 -3.00 3.06
C MET A 101 3.48 -3.22 2.40
N ILE A 102 2.61 -2.24 2.53
CA ILE A 102 1.35 -2.17 1.80
C ILE A 102 1.47 -1.06 0.76
N CYS A 103 1.03 -1.35 -0.45
CA CYS A 103 0.96 -0.35 -1.51
C CYS A 103 -0.46 -0.26 -2.02
N VAL A 104 -0.98 0.96 -2.08
CA VAL A 104 -2.30 1.24 -2.64
C VAL A 104 -2.09 2.18 -3.82
N GLN A 105 -2.57 1.76 -4.99
CA GLN A 105 -2.51 2.61 -6.18
C GLN A 105 -3.93 2.93 -6.65
N TYR A 106 -4.10 4.13 -7.15
CA TYR A 106 -5.39 4.70 -7.53
C TYR A 106 -5.14 5.78 -8.59
N GLN A 107 -6.18 6.20 -9.28
CA GLN A 107 -6.04 7.27 -10.27
C GLN A 107 -5.66 8.58 -9.58
N ALA A 108 -4.68 9.28 -10.13
CA ALA A 108 -4.19 10.55 -9.61
C ALA A 108 -5.14 11.69 -9.97
N LYS A 109 -6.35 11.64 -9.43
CA LYS A 109 -7.40 12.64 -9.66
C LYS A 109 -8.01 13.07 -8.33
N PRO A 110 -8.39 14.34 -8.18
CA PRO A 110 -9.12 14.77 -6.99
C PRO A 110 -10.40 13.94 -6.81
N ILE A 111 -10.69 13.63 -5.56
CA ILE A 111 -11.95 12.96 -5.17
C ILE A 111 -12.76 13.92 -4.30
N SER A 112 -14.04 13.61 -4.13
CA SER A 112 -14.91 14.38 -3.21
C SER A 112 -14.34 14.34 -1.80
N SER A 113 -14.51 15.43 -1.05
CA SER A 113 -14.09 15.45 0.35
C SER A 113 -14.91 14.45 1.17
N ILE A 114 -14.36 14.02 2.30
CA ILE A 114 -15.06 13.10 3.19
C ILE A 114 -16.39 13.70 3.67
N MET A 115 -16.44 15.02 3.84
CA MET A 115 -17.66 15.71 4.27
C MET A 115 -18.75 15.73 3.20
N GLU A 116 -18.37 15.74 1.94
CA GLU A 116 -19.33 15.71 0.83
C GLU A 116 -19.85 14.31 0.54
N ASP A 117 -18.97 13.32 0.67
CA ASP A 117 -19.30 11.93 0.32
C ASP A 117 -19.89 11.14 1.49
N GLY A 118 -19.44 11.41 2.72
CA GLY A 118 -19.84 10.65 3.89
C GLY A 118 -21.26 10.96 4.34
N VAL A 119 -21.96 9.93 4.82
CA VAL A 119 -23.30 10.05 5.35
C VAL A 119 -23.32 9.47 6.76
N ILE A 120 -23.70 10.30 7.75
CA ILE A 120 -23.84 9.87 9.13
C ILE A 120 -25.30 9.48 9.36
N LEU A 121 -25.52 8.27 9.83
CA LEU A 121 -26.87 7.79 10.13
C LEU A 121 -27.21 8.11 11.57
N LYS A 122 -28.53 8.29 11.84
CA LYS A 122 -29.03 8.60 13.18
C LYS A 122 -29.17 7.37 14.07
N GLU A 123 -29.23 6.20 13.49
CA GLU A 123 -29.35 4.95 14.21
C GLU A 123 -28.14 4.72 15.11
N ALA A 124 -28.38 4.20 16.30
CA ALA A 124 -27.29 3.82 17.20
C ALA A 124 -26.60 2.56 16.69
N VAL A 125 -25.28 2.47 16.92
CA VAL A 125 -24.54 1.26 16.61
C VAL A 125 -24.97 0.16 17.57
N CYS A 126 -25.24 -1.00 17.02
CA CYS A 126 -25.62 -2.18 17.80
C CYS A 126 -24.66 -3.32 17.48
N TRP A 127 -23.99 -3.84 18.52
CA TRP A 127 -22.98 -4.91 18.37
C TRP A 127 -23.55 -6.27 18.73
#